data_31757605be7481c5971bd76507d80f4a
#
_entry.id   31757605be7481c5971bd76507d80f4a
#
_cell.length_a   1.000
_cell.length_b   1.000
_cell.length_c   1.000
_cell.angle_alpha   90.00
_cell.angle_beta   90.00
_cell.angle_gamma   90.00
#
_symmetry.space_group_name_H-M   'P 1'
#
loop_
_entity.id
_entity.type
_entity.pdbx_description
1 polymer ?
#
loop_
_entity_poly.entity_id
_entity_poly.type
_entity_poly.pdbx_seq_one_letter_code
_entity_poly.pdbx_strand_id
1 'polypeptide(L)'
;THDFDALISVDGAQSTPHMKVDVQDLDIDFLSFSIHKMCGPSGMGGLWARYDLLENMRSIRAGGQTVVTSTYDSVEWAKPPSKFEGGLGNFSGMIASGAAIDYLSKIDMNAVHEHEIKLNRIMSDGIKHLNGIEIIGPENPEQRGGICSILMHDLPSHDIAILLDEAAGVMVRSGQHCVHSWFNERGHPNGSLRASAYLYNTEEDAKLFADTFCEAVEAFS
;
A
#
# COMPACT_ATOMS: atom_id res chain seq x y z
N THR A 1 -2.96 11.77 -20.09
CA THR A 1 -1.86 12.57 -19.51
C THR A 1 -0.85 12.89 -20.59
N HIS A 2 -0.33 11.91 -21.33
CA HIS A 2 0.65 12.11 -22.42
C HIS A 2 0.14 13.01 -23.54
N ASP A 3 -1.16 13.03 -23.81
CA ASP A 3 -1.77 13.96 -24.78
C ASP A 3 -1.56 15.45 -24.41
N PHE A 4 -1.19 15.71 -23.18
CA PHE A 4 -0.87 17.05 -22.65
C PHE A 4 0.62 17.26 -22.39
N ASP A 5 1.47 16.42 -22.96
CA ASP A 5 2.93 16.47 -22.78
C ASP A 5 3.37 16.39 -21.32
N ALA A 6 2.61 15.65 -20.50
CA ALA A 6 2.85 15.48 -19.07
C ALA A 6 3.22 14.03 -18.74
N LEU A 7 4.11 13.84 -17.75
CA LEU A 7 4.58 12.56 -17.30
C LEU A 7 3.62 11.95 -16.25
N ILE A 8 3.56 10.61 -16.23
CA ILE A 8 2.75 9.83 -15.28
C ILE A 8 3.65 9.21 -14.23
N SER A 9 3.47 9.64 -12.97
CA SER A 9 4.12 9.02 -11.82
C SER A 9 3.09 8.33 -10.93
N VAL A 10 3.25 7.02 -10.74
CA VAL A 10 2.34 6.19 -9.94
C VAL A 10 2.99 5.85 -8.60
N ASP A 11 2.28 6.13 -7.51
CA ASP A 11 2.58 5.53 -6.21
C ASP A 11 1.95 4.13 -6.16
N GLY A 12 2.77 3.12 -6.40
CA GLY A 12 2.39 1.71 -6.38
C GLY A 12 2.59 1.03 -5.03
N ALA A 13 2.74 1.80 -3.93
CA ALA A 13 2.99 1.22 -2.62
C ALA A 13 1.92 0.22 -2.15
N GLN A 14 0.68 0.37 -2.62
CA GLN A 14 -0.41 -0.57 -2.35
C GLN A 14 -0.73 -1.47 -3.54
N SER A 15 -0.59 -1.02 -4.78
CA SER A 15 -0.93 -1.86 -5.95
C SER A 15 0.11 -2.95 -6.21
N THR A 16 1.40 -2.62 -6.13
CA THR A 16 2.48 -3.57 -6.47
C THR A 16 2.47 -4.85 -5.63
N PRO A 17 2.19 -4.84 -4.30
CA PRO A 17 2.10 -6.07 -3.53
C PRO A 17 0.81 -6.87 -3.77
N HIS A 18 -0.26 -6.25 -4.28
CA HIS A 18 -1.61 -6.81 -4.24
C HIS A 18 -2.17 -7.21 -5.61
N MET A 19 -1.53 -6.81 -6.70
CA MET A 19 -1.97 -7.15 -8.06
C MET A 19 -0.82 -7.16 -9.05
N LYS A 20 -1.04 -7.77 -10.21
CA LYS A 20 -0.09 -7.66 -11.32
C LYS A 20 -0.01 -6.21 -11.79
N VAL A 21 1.20 -5.67 -11.80
CA VAL A 21 1.50 -4.33 -12.36
C VAL A 21 2.45 -4.51 -13.53
N ASP A 22 2.02 -4.09 -14.72
CA ASP A 22 2.84 -4.05 -15.92
C ASP A 22 3.02 -2.59 -16.36
N VAL A 23 4.22 -2.08 -16.19
CA VAL A 23 4.54 -0.67 -16.45
C VAL A 23 4.44 -0.28 -17.93
N GLN A 24 4.59 -1.26 -18.83
CA GLN A 24 4.48 -1.04 -20.27
C GLN A 24 3.01 -0.97 -20.71
N ASP A 25 2.19 -1.92 -20.23
CA ASP A 25 0.74 -1.92 -20.49
C ASP A 25 0.05 -0.67 -19.94
N LEU A 26 0.52 -0.20 -18.77
CA LEU A 26 -0.01 1.01 -18.13
C LEU A 26 0.52 2.30 -18.75
N ASP A 27 1.53 2.22 -19.62
CA ASP A 27 2.20 3.36 -20.25
C ASP A 27 2.59 4.47 -19.26
N ILE A 28 3.16 4.07 -18.10
CA ILE A 28 3.59 4.98 -17.05
C ILE A 28 5.07 5.31 -17.18
N ASP A 29 5.48 6.44 -16.61
CA ASP A 29 6.86 6.93 -16.69
C ASP A 29 7.65 6.62 -15.41
N PHE A 30 6.97 6.62 -14.25
CA PHE A 30 7.55 6.33 -12.95
C PHE A 30 6.61 5.46 -12.12
N LEU A 31 7.19 4.49 -11.40
CA LEU A 31 6.50 3.66 -10.40
C LEU A 31 7.33 3.59 -9.13
N SER A 32 6.81 4.09 -8.03
CA SER A 32 7.40 3.90 -6.69
C SER A 32 6.68 2.79 -5.95
N PHE A 33 7.41 1.97 -5.18
CA PHE A 33 6.84 0.88 -4.41
C PHE A 33 7.63 0.60 -3.12
N SER A 34 6.99 -0.12 -2.19
CA SER A 34 7.51 -0.39 -0.85
C SER A 34 7.70 -1.88 -0.61
N ILE A 35 8.92 -2.30 -0.38
CA ILE A 35 9.28 -3.72 -0.25
C ILE A 35 8.68 -4.38 1.01
N HIS A 36 8.53 -3.64 2.12
CA HIS A 36 7.93 -4.21 3.34
C HIS A 36 6.47 -4.64 3.17
N LYS A 37 5.74 -4.09 2.18
CA LYS A 37 4.39 -4.53 1.82
C LYS A 37 4.39 -5.72 0.85
N MET A 38 5.55 -6.06 0.30
CA MET A 38 5.78 -7.18 -0.63
C MET A 38 6.42 -8.38 0.06
N CYS A 39 6.09 -8.65 1.32
CA CYS A 39 6.71 -9.71 2.15
C CYS A 39 8.23 -9.54 2.37
N GLY A 40 8.77 -8.35 2.13
CA GLY A 40 10.19 -8.07 2.22
C GLY A 40 10.59 -7.20 3.42
N PRO A 41 11.87 -6.81 3.52
CA PRO A 41 12.39 -6.10 4.69
C PRO A 41 11.87 -4.66 4.78
N SER A 42 11.73 -4.19 6.02
CA SER A 42 11.44 -2.79 6.32
C SER A 42 12.57 -1.86 5.86
N GLY A 43 12.23 -0.60 5.54
CA GLY A 43 13.19 0.41 5.13
C GLY A 43 13.70 0.27 3.70
N MET A 44 13.16 -0.66 2.94
CA MET A 44 13.45 -0.84 1.52
C MET A 44 12.29 -0.39 0.63
N GLY A 45 12.62 0.20 -0.50
CA GLY A 45 11.69 0.58 -1.55
C GLY A 45 12.40 0.67 -2.89
N GLY A 46 11.65 0.79 -3.96
CA GLY A 46 12.16 0.92 -5.31
C GLY A 46 11.45 2.04 -6.08
N LEU A 47 12.17 2.59 -7.03
CA LEU A 47 11.64 3.44 -8.09
C LEU A 47 12.00 2.79 -9.41
N TRP A 48 11.01 2.41 -10.18
CA TRP A 48 11.15 2.13 -11.60
C TRP A 48 10.86 3.40 -12.39
N ALA A 49 11.62 3.66 -13.42
CA ALA A 49 11.32 4.72 -14.39
C ALA A 49 11.89 4.39 -15.77
N ARG A 50 11.38 5.05 -16.80
CA ARG A 50 11.95 5.00 -18.15
C ARG A 50 13.39 5.51 -18.11
N TYR A 51 14.30 4.77 -18.74
CA TYR A 51 15.73 5.04 -18.63
C TYR A 51 16.15 6.42 -19.18
N ASP A 52 15.57 6.84 -20.29
CA ASP A 52 15.78 8.15 -20.91
C ASP A 52 15.39 9.31 -19.99
N LEU A 53 14.32 9.14 -19.22
CA LEU A 53 13.92 10.11 -18.20
C LEU A 53 14.95 10.17 -17.07
N LEU A 54 15.37 9.02 -16.56
CA LEU A 54 16.40 8.95 -15.51
C LEU A 54 17.72 9.55 -15.98
N GLU A 55 18.12 9.32 -17.23
CA GLU A 55 19.36 9.87 -17.77
C GLU A 55 19.35 11.39 -17.80
N ASN A 56 18.21 12.00 -18.15
CA ASN A 56 18.04 13.45 -18.24
C ASN A 56 17.68 14.12 -16.91
N MET A 57 17.14 13.37 -15.93
CA MET A 57 16.82 13.92 -14.61
C MET A 57 18.07 14.37 -13.86
N ARG A 58 17.93 15.48 -13.14
CA ARG A 58 18.95 15.95 -12.20
C ARG A 58 18.91 15.12 -10.92
N SER A 59 20.07 14.61 -10.48
CA SER A 59 20.18 14.08 -9.12
C SER A 59 20.10 15.21 -8.10
N ILE A 60 19.26 15.03 -7.08
CA ILE A 60 19.10 15.98 -5.98
C ILE A 60 19.98 15.65 -4.77
N ARG A 61 20.59 14.47 -4.77
CA ARG A 61 21.51 14.01 -3.72
C ARG A 61 22.78 13.48 -4.35
N ALA A 62 23.90 14.14 -4.07
CA ALA A 62 25.22 13.66 -4.42
C ALA A 62 25.86 12.93 -3.24
N GLY A 63 26.66 11.93 -3.52
CA GLY A 63 27.38 11.15 -2.51
C GLY A 63 28.35 10.18 -3.17
N GLY A 64 28.98 9.33 -2.40
CA GLY A 64 29.85 8.29 -2.95
C GLY A 64 29.12 7.46 -4.00
N GLN A 65 29.80 7.11 -5.08
CA GLN A 65 29.31 6.32 -6.22
C GLN A 65 28.34 7.02 -7.19
N THR A 66 27.85 8.25 -6.89
CA THR A 66 26.93 8.98 -7.78
C THR A 66 27.63 9.71 -8.92
N VAL A 67 28.94 9.83 -8.87
CA VAL A 67 29.75 10.56 -9.85
C VAL A 67 30.87 9.69 -10.40
N VAL A 68 31.27 9.97 -11.65
CA VAL A 68 32.45 9.39 -12.29
C VAL A 68 33.69 10.17 -11.83
N THR A 69 33.60 11.51 -11.86
CA THR A 69 34.63 12.42 -11.38
C THR A 69 34.03 13.75 -10.95
N SER A 70 34.77 14.52 -10.14
CA SER A 70 34.40 15.87 -9.76
C SER A 70 35.61 16.76 -9.51
N THR A 71 35.43 18.05 -9.76
CA THR A 71 36.37 19.13 -9.37
C THR A 71 35.64 20.08 -8.43
N TYR A 72 36.26 21.17 -8.01
CA TYR A 72 35.56 22.20 -7.22
C TYR A 72 34.48 22.92 -8.00
N ASP A 73 34.56 22.94 -9.33
CA ASP A 73 33.66 23.71 -10.20
C ASP A 73 32.79 22.87 -11.12
N SER A 74 33.01 21.54 -11.17
CA SER A 74 32.30 20.65 -12.09
C SER A 74 32.09 19.25 -11.52
N VAL A 75 31.08 18.57 -12.05
CA VAL A 75 30.76 17.17 -11.75
C VAL A 75 30.39 16.42 -13.02
N GLU A 76 30.94 15.25 -13.18
CA GLU A 76 30.49 14.25 -14.17
C GLU A 76 29.72 13.14 -13.45
N TRP A 77 28.45 13.08 -13.70
CA TRP A 77 27.56 12.13 -13.04
C TRP A 77 27.74 10.72 -13.57
N ALA A 78 27.61 9.74 -12.69
CA ALA A 78 27.44 8.36 -13.10
C ALA A 78 26.11 8.16 -13.87
N LYS A 79 26.01 7.04 -14.57
CA LYS A 79 24.74 6.67 -15.23
C LYS A 79 23.72 6.15 -14.22
N PRO A 80 22.40 6.23 -14.54
CA PRO A 80 21.40 5.51 -13.76
C PRO A 80 21.69 3.99 -13.71
N PRO A 81 21.40 3.30 -12.59
CA PRO A 81 20.79 3.82 -11.37
C PRO A 81 21.78 4.54 -10.43
N SER A 82 23.08 4.31 -10.54
CA SER A 82 24.12 4.80 -9.59
C SER A 82 24.04 6.31 -9.35
N LYS A 83 23.72 7.09 -10.36
CA LYS A 83 23.51 8.54 -10.28
C LYS A 83 22.54 8.97 -9.16
N PHE A 84 21.61 8.12 -8.77
CA PHE A 84 20.58 8.40 -7.78
C PHE A 84 20.79 7.69 -6.44
N GLU A 85 21.75 6.77 -6.37
CA GLU A 85 22.02 5.94 -5.19
C GLU A 85 23.33 6.36 -4.51
N GLY A 86 23.25 7.45 -3.73
CA GLY A 86 24.43 8.02 -3.06
C GLY A 86 24.82 7.30 -1.79
N GLY A 87 26.09 6.92 -1.70
CA GLY A 87 26.68 6.29 -0.51
C GLY A 87 26.66 4.77 -0.55
N LEU A 88 26.90 4.15 0.60
CA LEU A 88 26.90 2.70 0.73
C LEU A 88 25.46 2.18 0.80
N GLY A 89 25.08 1.32 -0.15
CA GLY A 89 23.74 0.74 -0.20
C GLY A 89 23.45 -0.23 0.96
N ASN A 90 22.18 -0.39 1.29
CA ASN A 90 21.73 -1.45 2.19
C ASN A 90 21.73 -2.81 1.47
N PHE A 91 22.91 -3.41 1.30
CA PHE A 91 23.07 -4.64 0.52
C PHE A 91 22.28 -5.83 1.11
N SER A 92 22.21 -5.94 2.43
CA SER A 92 21.40 -6.98 3.08
C SER A 92 19.91 -6.80 2.77
N GLY A 93 19.41 -5.57 2.80
CA GLY A 93 18.04 -5.24 2.40
C GLY A 93 17.79 -5.49 0.92
N MET A 94 18.75 -5.20 0.03
CA MET A 94 18.63 -5.49 -1.41
C MET A 94 18.52 -7.00 -1.67
N ILE A 95 19.38 -7.82 -1.04
CA ILE A 95 19.34 -9.28 -1.18
C ILE A 95 18.02 -9.85 -0.65
N ALA A 96 17.58 -9.40 0.53
CA ALA A 96 16.32 -9.81 1.11
C ALA A 96 15.10 -9.37 0.25
N SER A 97 15.17 -8.19 -0.37
CA SER A 97 14.16 -7.73 -1.33
C SER A 97 14.07 -8.64 -2.55
N GLY A 98 15.21 -9.08 -3.09
CA GLY A 98 15.25 -10.05 -4.17
C GLY A 98 14.55 -11.36 -3.81
N ALA A 99 14.83 -11.89 -2.61
CA ALA A 99 14.17 -13.11 -2.12
C ALA A 99 12.64 -12.94 -1.97
N ALA A 100 12.17 -11.78 -1.54
CA ALA A 100 10.74 -11.48 -1.45
C ALA A 100 10.08 -11.38 -2.83
N ILE A 101 10.75 -10.75 -3.80
CA ILE A 101 10.29 -10.68 -5.19
C ILE A 101 10.23 -12.09 -5.81
N ASP A 102 11.25 -12.92 -5.60
CA ASP A 102 11.27 -14.29 -6.07
C ASP A 102 10.14 -15.13 -5.45
N TYR A 103 9.81 -14.89 -4.18
CA TYR A 103 8.69 -15.53 -3.51
C TYR A 103 7.36 -15.16 -4.16
N LEU A 104 7.09 -13.86 -4.31
CA LEU A 104 5.85 -13.37 -4.93
C LEU A 104 5.74 -13.76 -6.41
N SER A 105 6.86 -13.80 -7.13
CA SER A 105 6.89 -14.22 -8.55
C SER A 105 6.52 -15.69 -8.77
N LYS A 106 6.62 -16.53 -7.72
CA LYS A 106 6.16 -17.93 -7.74
C LYS A 106 4.68 -18.07 -7.45
N ILE A 107 4.08 -17.05 -6.88
CA ILE A 107 2.64 -16.95 -6.62
C ILE A 107 2.03 -16.16 -7.78
N ASP A 108 0.96 -16.64 -8.37
CA ASP A 108 0.25 -15.88 -9.39
C ASP A 108 -0.39 -14.62 -8.76
N MET A 109 0.07 -13.43 -9.16
CA MET A 109 -0.44 -12.16 -8.62
C MET A 109 -1.89 -11.90 -8.99
N ASN A 110 -2.44 -12.53 -10.04
CA ASN A 110 -3.87 -12.50 -10.30
C ASN A 110 -4.63 -13.32 -9.26
N ALA A 111 -4.10 -14.49 -8.89
CA ALA A 111 -4.70 -15.31 -7.83
C ALA A 111 -4.63 -14.61 -6.45
N VAL A 112 -3.57 -13.86 -6.16
CA VAL A 112 -3.50 -12.98 -4.96
C VAL A 112 -4.62 -11.97 -4.99
N HIS A 113 -4.78 -11.25 -6.10
CA HIS A 113 -5.83 -10.24 -6.25
C HIS A 113 -7.24 -10.80 -6.10
N GLU A 114 -7.53 -11.92 -6.77
CA GLU A 114 -8.82 -12.61 -6.65
C GLU A 114 -9.10 -13.10 -5.22
N HIS A 115 -8.09 -13.63 -4.56
CA HIS A 115 -8.19 -14.05 -3.16
C HIS A 115 -8.52 -12.86 -2.24
N GLU A 116 -7.84 -11.75 -2.37
CA GLU A 116 -8.09 -10.54 -1.57
C GLU A 116 -9.48 -9.95 -1.83
N ILE A 117 -9.95 -9.94 -3.08
CA ILE A 117 -11.33 -9.55 -3.42
C ILE A 117 -12.33 -10.44 -2.68
N LYS A 118 -12.08 -11.75 -2.63
CA LYS A 118 -12.94 -12.69 -1.92
C LYS A 118 -12.97 -12.41 -0.42
N LEU A 119 -11.82 -12.16 0.20
CA LEU A 119 -11.73 -11.81 1.62
C LEU A 119 -12.44 -10.49 1.91
N ASN A 120 -12.22 -9.46 1.07
CA ASN A 120 -12.91 -8.18 1.19
C ASN A 120 -14.44 -8.33 1.08
N ARG A 121 -14.89 -9.16 0.16
CA ARG A 121 -16.34 -9.45 0.01
C ARG A 121 -16.92 -10.08 1.28
N ILE A 122 -16.24 -11.07 1.88
CA ILE A 122 -16.67 -11.67 3.14
C ILE A 122 -16.75 -10.63 4.25
N MET A 123 -15.69 -9.82 4.43
CA MET A 123 -15.67 -8.75 5.43
C MET A 123 -16.80 -7.73 5.19
N SER A 124 -16.94 -7.25 3.95
CA SER A 124 -17.91 -6.21 3.61
C SER A 124 -19.35 -6.67 3.72
N ASP A 125 -19.67 -7.86 3.17
CA ASP A 125 -21.01 -8.41 3.19
C ASP A 125 -21.48 -8.76 4.61
N GLY A 126 -20.52 -9.17 5.46
CA GLY A 126 -20.81 -9.48 6.85
C GLY A 126 -21.22 -8.28 7.70
N ILE A 127 -20.78 -7.07 7.35
CA ILE A 127 -20.99 -5.87 8.19
C ILE A 127 -21.89 -4.80 7.56
N LYS A 128 -22.10 -4.79 6.25
CA LYS A 128 -22.84 -3.74 5.52
C LYS A 128 -24.30 -3.55 5.95
N HIS A 129 -24.87 -4.53 6.66
CA HIS A 129 -26.25 -4.48 7.14
C HIS A 129 -26.40 -3.70 8.46
N LEU A 130 -25.30 -3.37 9.12
CA LEU A 130 -25.31 -2.67 10.39
C LEU A 130 -25.64 -1.18 10.22
N ASN A 131 -26.50 -0.66 11.08
CA ASN A 131 -26.84 0.75 11.08
C ASN A 131 -25.66 1.62 11.55
N GLY A 132 -25.49 2.82 10.97
CA GLY A 132 -24.42 3.74 11.33
C GLY A 132 -23.04 3.35 10.82
N ILE A 133 -22.96 2.32 9.95
CA ILE A 133 -21.73 1.83 9.34
C ILE A 133 -21.73 2.15 7.84
N GLU A 134 -20.64 2.74 7.35
CA GLU A 134 -20.42 3.02 5.93
C GLU A 134 -19.06 2.46 5.51
N ILE A 135 -19.02 1.70 4.42
CA ILE A 135 -17.77 1.22 3.82
C ILE A 135 -17.26 2.27 2.85
N ILE A 136 -16.07 2.79 3.11
CA ILE A 136 -15.44 3.82 2.29
C ILE A 136 -14.92 3.20 0.98
N GLY A 137 -15.28 3.83 -0.14
CA GLY A 137 -14.83 3.45 -1.48
C GLY A 137 -15.94 2.88 -2.35
N PRO A 138 -15.59 2.30 -3.50
CA PRO A 138 -16.57 1.69 -4.40
C PRO A 138 -17.42 0.62 -3.71
N GLU A 139 -18.69 0.55 -4.04
CA GLU A 139 -19.59 -0.47 -3.48
C GLU A 139 -19.14 -1.90 -3.85
N ASN A 140 -18.68 -2.08 -5.08
CA ASN A 140 -18.16 -3.38 -5.54
C ASN A 140 -16.78 -3.68 -4.92
N PRO A 141 -16.64 -4.76 -4.11
CA PRO A 141 -15.35 -5.17 -3.52
C PRO A 141 -14.22 -5.40 -4.53
N GLU A 142 -14.54 -5.76 -5.78
CA GLU A 142 -13.56 -5.95 -6.85
C GLU A 142 -12.74 -4.69 -7.16
N GLN A 143 -13.26 -3.53 -6.80
CA GLN A 143 -12.60 -2.24 -6.98
C GLN A 143 -11.84 -1.76 -5.74
N ARG A 144 -11.82 -2.55 -4.64
CA ARG A 144 -11.19 -2.17 -3.36
C ARG A 144 -9.96 -3.00 -2.99
N GLY A 145 -9.75 -4.16 -3.60
CA GLY A 145 -8.70 -5.10 -3.21
C GLY A 145 -8.88 -5.62 -1.78
N GLY A 146 -7.80 -5.91 -1.07
CA GLY A 146 -7.80 -6.50 0.28
C GLY A 146 -8.11 -5.53 1.43
N ILE A 147 -8.53 -4.29 1.17
CA ILE A 147 -8.75 -3.27 2.20
C ILE A 147 -10.23 -2.97 2.37
N CYS A 148 -10.72 -3.13 3.61
CA CYS A 148 -12.06 -2.72 4.03
C CYS A 148 -11.93 -1.56 5.04
N SER A 149 -12.21 -0.33 4.59
CA SER A 149 -12.22 0.88 5.43
C SER A 149 -13.64 1.22 5.84
N ILE A 150 -13.87 1.38 7.13
CA ILE A 150 -15.20 1.46 7.73
C ILE A 150 -15.34 2.77 8.49
N LEU A 151 -16.26 3.60 8.04
CA LEU A 151 -16.68 4.80 8.76
C LEU A 151 -17.79 4.44 9.73
N MET A 152 -17.68 4.91 10.96
CA MET A 152 -18.67 4.72 12.02
C MET A 152 -19.12 6.09 12.48
N HIS A 153 -20.42 6.38 12.39
CA HIS A 153 -20.92 7.74 12.65
C HIS A 153 -21.00 8.05 14.15
N ASP A 154 -21.44 7.09 14.95
CA ASP A 154 -21.71 7.27 16.38
C ASP A 154 -20.82 6.42 17.29
N LEU A 155 -19.88 5.67 16.73
CA LEU A 155 -19.01 4.77 17.47
C LEU A 155 -17.54 5.19 17.36
N PRO A 156 -16.78 5.13 18.46
CA PRO A 156 -15.36 5.44 18.44
C PRO A 156 -14.56 4.29 17.80
N SER A 157 -14.00 4.54 16.62
CA SER A 157 -13.25 3.53 15.85
C SER A 157 -12.07 2.92 16.61
N HIS A 158 -11.52 3.67 17.57
CA HIS A 158 -10.40 3.19 18.41
C HIS A 158 -10.86 2.16 19.43
N ASP A 159 -12.00 2.40 20.08
CA ASP A 159 -12.53 1.48 21.10
C ASP A 159 -13.00 0.17 20.46
N ILE A 160 -13.63 0.24 19.30
CA ILE A 160 -13.97 -0.96 18.51
C ILE A 160 -12.70 -1.73 18.13
N ALA A 161 -11.62 -1.05 17.71
CA ALA A 161 -10.36 -1.73 17.39
C ALA A 161 -9.76 -2.48 18.60
N ILE A 162 -9.85 -1.91 19.79
CA ILE A 162 -9.41 -2.56 21.06
C ILE A 162 -10.28 -3.79 21.34
N LEU A 163 -11.60 -3.66 21.23
CA LEU A 163 -12.50 -4.80 21.49
C LEU A 163 -12.28 -5.96 20.54
N LEU A 164 -12.04 -5.70 19.26
CA LEU A 164 -11.71 -6.74 18.27
C LEU A 164 -10.47 -7.52 18.64
N ASP A 165 -9.43 -6.82 19.13
CA ASP A 165 -8.19 -7.46 19.58
C ASP A 165 -8.40 -8.25 20.87
N GLU A 166 -9.05 -7.67 21.87
CA GLU A 166 -9.30 -8.33 23.16
C GLU A 166 -10.23 -9.54 23.05
N ALA A 167 -11.27 -9.45 22.20
CA ALA A 167 -12.28 -10.51 22.09
C ALA A 167 -11.79 -11.70 21.25
N ALA A 168 -11.07 -11.46 20.16
CA ALA A 168 -10.74 -12.49 19.19
C ALA A 168 -9.31 -12.41 18.61
N GLY A 169 -8.47 -11.49 19.08
CA GLY A 169 -7.14 -11.26 18.51
C GLY A 169 -7.17 -10.69 17.09
N VAL A 170 -8.27 -10.04 16.70
CA VAL A 170 -8.43 -9.42 15.37
C VAL A 170 -7.84 -8.03 15.38
N MET A 171 -6.63 -7.91 14.86
CA MET A 171 -5.90 -6.66 14.81
C MET A 171 -6.27 -5.82 13.59
N VAL A 172 -6.83 -4.64 13.84
CA VAL A 172 -7.21 -3.65 12.82
C VAL A 172 -6.56 -2.30 13.11
N ARG A 173 -6.64 -1.38 12.17
CA ARG A 173 -6.11 -0.03 12.37
C ARG A 173 -7.25 0.99 12.48
N SER A 174 -7.22 1.84 13.51
CA SER A 174 -8.11 3.00 13.66
C SER A 174 -7.39 4.31 13.34
N GLY A 175 -8.15 5.36 13.00
CA GLY A 175 -7.68 6.72 12.78
C GLY A 175 -7.72 7.19 11.32
N GLN A 176 -6.96 8.22 11.00
CA GLN A 176 -7.05 8.92 9.70
C GLN A 176 -6.11 8.34 8.61
N HIS A 177 -5.39 7.24 8.86
CA HIS A 177 -4.60 6.47 7.89
C HIS A 177 -3.64 7.31 7.02
N CYS A 178 -3.08 8.41 7.57
CA CYS A 178 -2.22 9.38 6.88
C CYS A 178 -2.92 10.23 5.80
N VAL A 179 -4.25 10.27 5.77
CA VAL A 179 -5.05 11.08 4.85
C VAL A 179 -5.95 12.08 5.60
N HIS A 180 -5.35 12.81 6.53
CA HIS A 180 -6.02 13.75 7.44
C HIS A 180 -6.92 14.75 6.72
N SER A 181 -6.44 15.38 5.65
CA SER A 181 -7.21 16.36 4.88
C SER A 181 -8.51 15.79 4.33
N TRP A 182 -8.48 14.56 3.85
CA TRP A 182 -9.66 13.88 3.31
C TRP A 182 -10.73 13.65 4.37
N PHE A 183 -10.33 13.19 5.57
CA PHE A 183 -11.26 12.97 6.68
C PHE A 183 -11.79 14.27 7.26
N ASN A 184 -10.93 15.26 7.45
CA ASN A 184 -11.31 16.56 8.03
C ASN A 184 -12.30 17.31 7.12
N GLU A 185 -12.05 17.33 5.81
CA GLU A 185 -12.93 17.97 4.83
C GLU A 185 -14.35 17.35 4.81
N ARG A 186 -14.45 16.07 5.15
CA ARG A 186 -15.72 15.32 5.21
C ARG A 186 -16.36 15.29 6.60
N GLY A 187 -15.80 16.01 7.56
CA GLY A 187 -16.34 16.09 8.92
C GLY A 187 -16.09 14.82 9.77
N HIS A 188 -15.08 14.01 9.42
CA HIS A 188 -14.72 12.79 10.14
C HIS A 188 -13.34 12.88 10.79
N PRO A 189 -13.09 13.80 11.73
CA PRO A 189 -11.76 14.03 12.32
C PRO A 189 -11.22 12.81 13.09
N ASN A 190 -12.09 11.92 13.53
CA ASN A 190 -11.70 10.66 14.21
C ASN A 190 -11.25 9.56 13.24
N GLY A 191 -11.39 9.78 11.93
CA GLY A 191 -11.00 8.81 10.92
C GLY A 191 -11.95 7.62 10.81
N SER A 192 -11.39 6.46 10.51
CA SER A 192 -12.15 5.22 10.30
C SER A 192 -11.45 4.03 10.96
N LEU A 193 -12.10 2.89 10.98
CA LEU A 193 -11.48 1.60 11.24
C LEU A 193 -11.13 0.95 9.89
N ARG A 194 -9.97 0.29 9.80
CA ARG A 194 -9.50 -0.37 8.59
C ARG A 194 -9.06 -1.80 8.87
N ALA A 195 -9.76 -2.75 8.30
CA ALA A 195 -9.31 -4.12 8.16
C ALA A 195 -8.52 -4.27 6.86
N SER A 196 -7.40 -4.96 6.90
CA SER A 196 -6.52 -5.19 5.75
C SER A 196 -6.17 -6.66 5.68
N ALA A 197 -6.55 -7.32 4.60
CA ALA A 197 -6.21 -8.70 4.30
C ALA A 197 -5.12 -8.78 3.23
N TYR A 198 -4.33 -9.84 3.26
CA TYR A 198 -3.30 -10.12 2.27
C TYR A 198 -3.24 -11.63 1.97
N LEU A 199 -2.34 -12.03 1.11
CA LEU A 199 -2.20 -13.41 0.60
C LEU A 199 -2.10 -14.51 1.67
N TYR A 200 -1.74 -14.17 2.90
CA TYR A 200 -1.62 -15.10 4.03
C TYR A 200 -2.85 -15.18 4.93
N ASN A 201 -3.87 -14.32 4.72
CA ASN A 201 -5.12 -14.41 5.46
C ASN A 201 -6.05 -15.44 4.84
N THR A 202 -6.91 -16.02 5.67
CA THR A 202 -7.89 -17.04 5.27
C THR A 202 -9.31 -16.48 5.23
N GLU A 203 -10.24 -17.24 4.65
CA GLU A 203 -11.67 -16.90 4.71
C GLU A 203 -12.22 -16.94 6.14
N GLU A 204 -11.65 -17.81 6.98
CA GLU A 204 -11.95 -17.89 8.40
C GLU A 204 -11.57 -16.61 9.13
N ASP A 205 -10.39 -16.02 8.81
CA ASP A 205 -9.97 -14.73 9.38
C ASP A 205 -10.94 -13.61 8.98
N ALA A 206 -11.38 -13.58 7.72
CA ALA A 206 -12.31 -12.59 7.23
C ALA A 206 -13.70 -12.72 7.87
N LYS A 207 -14.17 -13.96 8.11
CA LYS A 207 -15.42 -14.23 8.82
C LYS A 207 -15.30 -13.85 10.30
N LEU A 208 -14.20 -14.26 10.96
CA LEU A 208 -13.94 -13.92 12.35
C LEU A 208 -13.96 -12.39 12.56
N PHE A 209 -13.33 -11.63 11.64
CA PHE A 209 -13.43 -10.18 11.67
C PHE A 209 -14.88 -9.70 11.59
N ALA A 210 -15.67 -10.19 10.63
CA ALA A 210 -17.05 -9.73 10.44
C ALA A 210 -17.94 -10.07 11.64
N ASP A 211 -17.86 -11.28 12.16
CA ASP A 211 -18.64 -11.74 13.30
C ASP A 211 -18.29 -10.94 14.57
N THR A 212 -17.00 -10.82 14.90
CA THR A 212 -16.54 -10.06 16.06
C THR A 212 -16.84 -8.56 15.94
N PHE A 213 -16.78 -8.01 14.72
CA PHE A 213 -17.15 -6.60 14.48
C PHE A 213 -18.64 -6.37 14.76
N CYS A 214 -19.52 -7.27 14.33
CA CYS A 214 -20.95 -7.19 14.63
C CYS A 214 -21.20 -7.23 16.14
N GLU A 215 -20.59 -8.18 16.86
CA GLU A 215 -20.71 -8.29 18.32
C GLU A 215 -20.19 -7.01 19.03
N ALA A 216 -19.07 -6.46 18.56
CA ALA A 216 -18.52 -5.23 19.13
C ALA A 216 -19.43 -4.02 18.92
N VAL A 217 -20.04 -3.88 17.74
CA VAL A 217 -21.01 -2.80 17.45
C VAL A 217 -22.28 -2.95 18.30
N GLU A 218 -22.80 -4.15 18.43
CA GLU A 218 -23.97 -4.43 19.27
C GLU A 218 -23.72 -4.12 20.75
N ALA A 219 -22.51 -4.33 21.25
CA ALA A 219 -22.14 -4.05 22.64
C ALA A 219 -22.16 -2.54 22.98
N PHE A 220 -22.08 -1.65 21.97
CA PHE A 220 -22.19 -0.21 22.11
C PHE A 220 -23.59 0.36 21.82
N SER A 221 -24.52 -0.47 21.34
CA SER A 221 -25.89 -0.06 20.99
C SER A 221 -26.85 -0.25 22.16
#